data_e6776b1af9edb8235ef0f7db99c4aa98
#
_entry.id   e6776b1af9edb8235ef0f7db99c4aa98
#
_cell.length_a   1.000
_cell.length_b   1.000
_cell.length_c   1.000
_cell.angle_alpha   90.00
_cell.angle_beta   90.00
_cell.angle_gamma   90.00
#
_symmetry.space_group_name_H-M   'P 1'
#
loop_
_entity.id
_entity.type
_entity.pdbx_description
1 polymer ?
#
loop_
_entity_poly.entity_id
_entity_poly.type
_entity_poly.pdbx_seq_one_letter_code
_entity_poly.pdbx_strand_id
1 'polypeptide(L)'
;TNLVALLFGAAMFAVYAFVPQFMQIPKAAGFGFGSSVTQAGLLMLPMLVTMAVTGSLSGPLAPRFSVKSQVVWGSGLSLVAALLFTEFHDHPWQVAVSTALFGVGLGLAYASMTSLIVQNVPREQTGAATGMNANIRTIGGSIGTALASSIITGHLQPSGLPAEAGFVDTFLLLSAFAAAAVLLALAIPAARRTPVAVVQPSEELVA
;
A
#
# COMPACT_ATOMS: atom_id res chain seq x y z
N THR A 1 0.59 3.20 -13.81
CA THR A 1 -0.09 3.43 -12.49
C THR A 1 -1.06 2.31 -12.14
N ASN A 2 -1.93 1.84 -13.05
CA ASN A 2 -2.98 0.86 -12.74
C ASN A 2 -2.44 -0.51 -12.29
N LEU A 3 -1.36 -1.02 -12.90
CA LEU A 3 -0.72 -2.26 -12.43
C LEU A 3 -0.10 -2.09 -11.04
N VAL A 4 0.48 -0.94 -10.76
CA VAL A 4 0.96 -0.62 -9.40
C VAL A 4 -0.20 -0.58 -8.42
N ALA A 5 -1.34 0.03 -8.79
CA ALA A 5 -2.54 0.06 -7.96
C ALA A 5 -3.11 -1.35 -7.68
N LEU A 6 -3.08 -2.25 -8.66
CA LEU A 6 -3.51 -3.64 -8.50
C LEU A 6 -2.65 -4.38 -7.47
N LEU A 7 -1.32 -4.27 -7.58
CA LEU A 7 -0.39 -4.92 -6.64
C LEU A 7 -0.49 -4.34 -5.24
N PHE A 8 -0.60 -3.01 -5.12
CA PHE A 8 -0.84 -2.37 -3.82
C PHE A 8 -2.18 -2.76 -3.21
N GLY A 9 -3.22 -2.90 -4.03
CA GLY A 9 -4.50 -3.42 -3.59
C GLY A 9 -4.35 -4.82 -3.02
N ALA A 10 -3.67 -5.72 -3.74
CA ALA A 10 -3.42 -7.08 -3.29
C ALA A 10 -2.69 -7.12 -1.94
N ALA A 11 -1.61 -6.34 -1.80
CA ALA A 11 -0.85 -6.27 -0.56
C ALA A 11 -1.66 -5.67 0.59
N MET A 12 -2.32 -4.53 0.38
CA MET A 12 -3.07 -3.83 1.42
C MET A 12 -4.21 -4.67 2.00
N PHE A 13 -5.04 -5.26 1.14
CA PHE A 13 -6.20 -6.03 1.62
C PHE A 13 -5.76 -7.31 2.33
N ALA A 14 -4.66 -7.95 1.88
CA ALA A 14 -4.09 -9.08 2.59
C ALA A 14 -3.54 -8.67 3.97
N VAL A 15 -2.86 -7.53 4.09
CA VAL A 15 -2.43 -6.98 5.39
C VAL A 15 -3.63 -6.73 6.30
N TYR A 16 -4.70 -6.10 5.79
CA TYR A 16 -5.90 -5.83 6.58
C TYR A 16 -6.61 -7.09 7.07
N ALA A 17 -6.61 -8.15 6.26
CA ALA A 17 -7.26 -9.39 6.63
C ALA A 17 -6.41 -10.25 7.59
N PHE A 18 -5.14 -10.42 7.27
CA PHE A 18 -4.34 -11.49 7.88
C PHE A 18 -3.39 -11.04 8.99
N VAL A 19 -2.94 -9.78 9.03
CA VAL A 19 -2.14 -9.28 10.16
C VAL A 19 -2.95 -9.26 11.46
N PRO A 20 -4.21 -8.77 11.50
CA PRO A 20 -5.03 -8.92 12.71
C PRO A 20 -5.32 -10.37 13.07
N GLN A 21 -5.50 -11.25 12.08
CA GLN A 21 -5.70 -12.67 12.34
C GLN A 21 -4.46 -13.30 12.98
N PHE A 22 -3.25 -13.00 12.47
CA PHE A 22 -1.98 -13.42 13.06
C PHE A 22 -1.88 -13.00 14.53
N MET A 23 -2.19 -11.74 14.83
CA MET A 23 -2.13 -11.22 16.21
C MET A 23 -3.09 -11.93 17.18
N GLN A 24 -4.22 -12.44 16.66
CA GLN A 24 -5.26 -13.12 17.45
C GLN A 24 -4.98 -14.62 17.65
N ILE A 25 -4.03 -15.22 16.93
CA ILE A 25 -3.65 -16.62 17.11
C ILE A 25 -3.25 -16.84 18.58
N PRO A 26 -3.81 -17.87 19.26
CA PRO A 26 -3.49 -18.17 20.65
C PRO A 26 -2.00 -18.49 20.82
N LYS A 27 -1.38 -17.99 21.90
CA LYS A 27 0.03 -18.28 22.23
C LYS A 27 0.34 -19.77 22.35
N ALA A 28 -0.66 -20.58 22.69
CA ALA A 28 -0.53 -22.03 22.73
C ALA A 28 -0.22 -22.67 21.36
N ALA A 29 -0.44 -21.96 20.25
CA ALA A 29 -0.06 -22.40 18.93
C ALA A 29 1.46 -22.30 18.63
N GLY A 30 2.23 -21.73 19.55
CA GLY A 30 3.68 -21.52 19.41
C GLY A 30 4.06 -20.18 18.78
N PHE A 31 3.10 -19.45 18.23
CA PHE A 31 3.25 -18.13 17.61
C PHE A 31 1.98 -17.30 17.83
N GLY A 32 2.00 -16.03 17.40
CA GLY A 32 0.88 -15.11 17.63
C GLY A 32 0.86 -14.54 19.04
N PHE A 33 -0.07 -13.63 19.32
CA PHE A 33 -0.08 -12.88 20.57
C PHE A 33 -1.25 -13.23 21.48
N GLY A 34 -2.25 -13.97 20.99
CA GLY A 34 -3.52 -14.18 21.67
C GLY A 34 -4.26 -12.87 21.94
N SER A 35 -4.07 -11.88 21.08
CA SER A 35 -4.68 -10.56 21.22
C SER A 35 -6.20 -10.64 21.05
N SER A 36 -6.93 -9.83 21.82
CA SER A 36 -8.35 -9.60 21.54
C SER A 36 -8.51 -8.81 20.23
N VAL A 37 -9.72 -8.84 19.66
CA VAL A 37 -10.07 -8.09 18.45
C VAL A 37 -9.73 -6.60 18.62
N THR A 38 -10.05 -6.03 19.80
CA THR A 38 -9.76 -4.62 20.10
C THR A 38 -8.26 -4.35 20.14
N GLN A 39 -7.47 -5.22 20.75
CA GLN A 39 -6.01 -5.08 20.82
C GLN A 39 -5.39 -5.18 19.41
N ALA A 40 -5.82 -6.14 18.59
CA ALA A 40 -5.37 -6.26 17.22
C ALA A 40 -5.71 -5.00 16.41
N GLY A 41 -6.92 -4.44 16.59
CA GLY A 41 -7.33 -3.18 15.97
C GLY A 41 -6.45 -1.99 16.41
N LEU A 42 -6.11 -1.90 17.70
CA LEU A 42 -5.22 -0.85 18.21
C LEU A 42 -3.80 -0.96 17.63
N LEU A 43 -3.29 -2.18 17.47
CA LEU A 43 -1.98 -2.43 16.84
C LEU A 43 -1.96 -2.08 15.34
N MET A 44 -3.14 -1.98 14.68
CA MET A 44 -3.26 -1.51 13.31
C MET A 44 -3.38 0.03 13.18
N LEU A 45 -3.67 0.74 14.27
CA LEU A 45 -3.79 2.21 14.25
C LEU A 45 -2.54 2.93 13.71
N PRO A 46 -1.30 2.54 14.08
CA PRO A 46 -0.10 3.18 13.53
C PRO A 46 -0.08 3.20 12.00
N MET A 47 -0.52 2.12 11.34
CA MET A 47 -0.62 2.05 9.89
C MET A 47 -1.61 3.09 9.32
N LEU A 48 -2.80 3.19 9.91
CA LEU A 48 -3.83 4.13 9.43
C LEU A 48 -3.40 5.57 9.63
N VAL A 49 -2.80 5.88 10.78
CA VAL A 49 -2.28 7.22 11.10
C VAL A 49 -1.16 7.62 10.14
N THR A 50 -0.16 6.75 9.97
CA THR A 50 0.97 7.05 9.08
C THR A 50 0.53 7.16 7.63
N MET A 51 -0.41 6.32 7.18
CA MET A 51 -0.99 6.38 5.84
C MET A 51 -1.71 7.72 5.61
N ALA A 52 -2.52 8.18 6.58
CA ALA A 52 -3.23 9.45 6.48
C ALA A 52 -2.25 10.64 6.46
N VAL A 53 -1.27 10.63 7.35
CA VAL A 53 -0.24 11.69 7.44
C VAL A 53 0.57 11.77 6.14
N THR A 54 1.11 10.66 5.68
CA THR A 54 1.97 10.67 4.48
C THR A 54 1.17 10.92 3.21
N GLY A 55 -0.07 10.45 3.14
CA GLY A 55 -0.98 10.78 2.05
C GLY A 55 -1.24 12.29 1.96
N SER A 56 -1.47 12.94 3.10
CA SER A 56 -1.68 14.40 3.17
C SER A 56 -0.42 15.19 2.81
N LEU A 57 0.76 14.65 3.13
CA LEU A 57 2.05 15.29 2.83
C LEU A 57 2.51 15.10 1.38
N SER A 58 1.93 14.18 0.63
CA SER A 58 2.32 13.89 -0.76
C SER A 58 2.24 15.16 -1.65
N GLY A 59 1.17 15.95 -1.54
CA GLY A 59 0.99 17.20 -2.28
C GLY A 59 2.09 18.24 -1.96
N PRO A 60 2.25 18.64 -0.69
CA PRO A 60 3.32 19.53 -0.25
C PRO A 60 4.74 19.07 -0.60
N LEU A 61 4.97 17.77 -0.70
CA LEU A 61 6.28 17.20 -1.07
C LEU A 61 6.53 17.23 -2.59
N ALA A 62 5.50 17.34 -3.42
CA ALA A 62 5.62 17.29 -4.88
C ALA A 62 6.60 18.31 -5.51
N PRO A 63 6.81 19.53 -4.97
CA PRO A 63 7.82 20.45 -5.48
C PRO A 63 9.27 19.97 -5.29
N ARG A 64 9.52 19.22 -4.21
CA ARG A 64 10.87 18.71 -3.86
C ARG A 64 11.10 17.31 -4.40
N PHE A 65 10.08 16.47 -4.33
CA PHE A 65 10.12 15.07 -4.77
C PHE A 65 9.07 14.88 -5.86
N SER A 66 9.48 14.54 -7.08
CA SER A 66 8.54 14.31 -8.17
C SER A 66 7.49 13.26 -7.77
N VAL A 67 6.28 13.39 -8.29
CA VAL A 67 5.19 12.46 -8.00
C VAL A 67 5.57 11.01 -8.32
N LYS A 68 6.30 10.77 -9.42
CA LYS A 68 6.89 9.46 -9.74
C LYS A 68 7.83 8.98 -8.63
N SER A 69 8.74 9.84 -8.16
CA SER A 69 9.68 9.49 -7.08
C SER A 69 8.94 9.07 -5.81
N GLN A 70 7.83 9.74 -5.48
CA GLN A 70 7.01 9.39 -4.33
C GLN A 70 6.36 8.00 -4.46
N VAL A 71 5.91 7.61 -5.67
CA VAL A 71 5.41 6.23 -5.92
C VAL A 71 6.52 5.21 -5.71
N VAL A 72 7.74 5.48 -6.21
CA VAL A 72 8.89 4.58 -6.06
C VAL A 72 9.28 4.44 -4.58
N TRP A 73 9.42 5.56 -3.86
CA TRP A 73 9.74 5.52 -2.42
C TRP A 73 8.65 4.86 -1.60
N GLY A 74 7.37 5.15 -1.91
CA GLY A 74 6.24 4.50 -1.25
C GLY A 74 6.23 2.99 -1.48
N SER A 75 6.50 2.54 -2.70
CA SER A 75 6.64 1.11 -3.02
C SER A 75 7.82 0.47 -2.30
N GLY A 76 8.97 1.15 -2.27
CA GLY A 76 10.18 0.69 -1.58
C GLY A 76 9.98 0.54 -0.07
N LEU A 77 9.34 1.52 0.57
CA LEU A 77 9.00 1.46 2.00
C LEU A 77 8.02 0.33 2.31
N SER A 78 7.02 0.11 1.42
CA SER A 78 6.09 -1.01 1.57
C SER A 78 6.79 -2.36 1.40
N LEU A 79 7.77 -2.47 0.51
CA LEU A 79 8.59 -3.67 0.37
C LEU A 79 9.40 -3.93 1.64
N VAL A 80 10.09 -2.92 2.17
CA VAL A 80 10.84 -3.06 3.43
C VAL A 80 9.92 -3.48 4.57
N ALA A 81 8.74 -2.88 4.68
CA ALA A 81 7.76 -3.26 5.70
C ALA A 81 7.28 -4.70 5.53
N ALA A 82 7.02 -5.15 4.30
CA ALA A 82 6.60 -6.51 4.02
C ALA A 82 7.71 -7.54 4.38
N LEU A 83 8.97 -7.21 4.10
CA LEU A 83 10.12 -8.03 4.51
C LEU A 83 10.29 -8.04 6.04
N LEU A 84 10.02 -6.92 6.73
CA LEU A 84 10.05 -6.91 8.19
C LEU A 84 8.99 -7.83 8.80
N PHE A 85 7.83 -8.00 8.17
CA PHE A 85 6.84 -8.97 8.64
C PHE A 85 7.34 -10.41 8.60
N THR A 86 8.25 -10.77 7.69
CA THR A 86 8.79 -12.15 7.59
C THR A 86 9.76 -12.47 8.72
N GLU A 87 10.53 -11.50 9.19
CA GLU A 87 11.62 -11.71 10.14
C GLU A 87 11.35 -11.12 11.54
N PHE A 88 10.49 -10.10 11.61
CA PHE A 88 10.24 -9.34 12.84
C PHE A 88 8.75 -9.38 13.20
N HIS A 89 8.31 -10.51 13.75
CA HIS A 89 6.90 -10.71 14.16
C HIS A 89 6.72 -11.43 15.50
N ASP A 90 7.81 -11.57 16.30
CA ASP A 90 7.77 -12.25 17.61
C ASP A 90 7.06 -11.43 18.70
N HIS A 91 7.04 -10.10 18.55
CA HIS A 91 6.49 -9.17 19.52
C HIS A 91 5.48 -8.20 18.93
N PRO A 92 4.42 -7.82 19.67
CA PRO A 92 3.39 -6.90 19.18
C PRO A 92 3.93 -5.56 18.67
N TRP A 93 4.96 -5.01 19.30
CA TRP A 93 5.57 -3.75 18.88
C TRP A 93 6.29 -3.85 17.52
N GLN A 94 6.88 -5.01 17.21
CA GLN A 94 7.54 -5.25 15.92
C GLN A 94 6.52 -5.22 14.79
N VAL A 95 5.38 -5.86 14.98
CA VAL A 95 4.27 -5.83 14.03
C VAL A 95 3.70 -4.41 13.92
N ALA A 96 3.57 -3.67 15.03
CA ALA A 96 3.11 -2.28 15.00
C ALA A 96 4.08 -1.36 14.21
N VAL A 97 5.40 -1.56 14.34
CA VAL A 97 6.40 -0.81 13.56
C VAL A 97 6.32 -1.17 12.07
N SER A 98 6.22 -2.45 11.75
CA SER A 98 6.10 -2.93 10.37
C SER A 98 4.81 -2.41 9.70
N THR A 99 3.66 -2.43 10.42
CA THR A 99 2.41 -1.86 9.95
C THR A 99 2.51 -0.34 9.76
N ALA A 100 3.16 0.39 10.69
CA ALA A 100 3.37 1.82 10.57
C ALA A 100 4.19 2.16 9.32
N LEU A 101 5.28 1.44 9.08
CA LEU A 101 6.13 1.63 7.90
C LEU A 101 5.37 1.30 6.61
N PHE A 102 4.57 0.24 6.62
CA PHE A 102 3.71 -0.13 5.51
C PHE A 102 2.69 1.00 5.21
N GLY A 103 2.11 1.60 6.25
CA GLY A 103 1.21 2.75 6.14
C GLY A 103 1.88 3.97 5.51
N VAL A 104 3.13 4.27 5.89
CA VAL A 104 3.93 5.35 5.24
C VAL A 104 4.03 5.09 3.74
N GLY A 105 4.42 3.88 3.35
CA GLY A 105 4.56 3.49 1.95
C GLY A 105 3.25 3.60 1.17
N LEU A 106 2.16 3.07 1.74
CA LEU A 106 0.82 3.12 1.14
C LEU A 106 0.32 4.56 0.96
N GLY A 107 0.42 5.40 2.00
CA GLY A 107 -0.07 6.78 1.95
C GLY A 107 0.63 7.57 0.86
N LEU A 108 1.95 7.46 0.79
CA LEU A 108 2.76 8.15 -0.21
C LEU A 108 2.45 7.64 -1.64
N ALA A 109 2.39 6.33 -1.84
CA ALA A 109 2.12 5.73 -3.14
C ALA A 109 0.70 6.05 -3.64
N TYR A 110 -0.32 5.93 -2.79
CA TYR A 110 -1.71 6.14 -3.19
C TYR A 110 -2.01 7.59 -3.58
N ALA A 111 -1.59 8.54 -2.75
CA ALA A 111 -1.78 9.95 -3.06
C ALA A 111 -1.05 10.34 -4.36
N SER A 112 0.16 9.81 -4.53
CA SER A 112 0.97 10.07 -5.72
C SER A 112 0.40 9.42 -6.99
N MET A 113 -0.12 8.18 -6.91
CA MET A 113 -0.78 7.55 -8.05
C MET A 113 -2.00 8.35 -8.51
N THR A 114 -2.83 8.82 -7.57
CA THR A 114 -3.97 9.69 -7.88
C THR A 114 -3.50 10.97 -8.54
N SER A 115 -2.45 11.61 -8.02
CA SER A 115 -1.87 12.82 -8.62
C SER A 115 -1.34 12.57 -10.03
N LEU A 116 -0.68 11.43 -10.28
CA LEU A 116 -0.22 11.06 -11.63
C LEU A 116 -1.39 10.90 -12.62
N ILE A 117 -2.50 10.31 -12.18
CA ILE A 117 -3.69 10.17 -13.02
C ILE A 117 -4.25 11.54 -13.38
N VAL A 118 -4.48 12.39 -12.36
CA VAL A 118 -5.04 13.73 -12.54
C VAL A 118 -4.19 14.60 -13.47
N GLN A 119 -2.85 14.46 -13.42
CA GLN A 119 -1.93 15.21 -14.27
C GLN A 119 -1.88 14.73 -15.74
N ASN A 120 -2.35 13.52 -16.02
CA ASN A 120 -2.19 12.88 -17.33
C ASN A 120 -3.51 12.57 -18.06
N VAL A 121 -4.65 13.01 -17.51
CA VAL A 121 -5.96 12.86 -18.15
C VAL A 121 -6.68 14.20 -18.26
N PRO A 122 -7.54 14.40 -19.28
CA PRO A 122 -8.39 15.58 -19.37
C PRO A 122 -9.25 15.75 -18.13
N ARG A 123 -9.56 17.01 -17.76
CA ARG A 123 -10.32 17.32 -16.53
C ARG A 123 -11.67 16.59 -16.49
N GLU A 124 -12.33 16.48 -17.65
CA GLU A 124 -13.64 15.84 -17.80
C GLU A 124 -13.58 14.32 -17.54
N GLN A 125 -12.42 13.70 -17.70
CA GLN A 125 -12.21 12.26 -17.52
C GLN A 125 -11.55 11.90 -16.19
N THR A 126 -11.15 12.88 -15.38
CA THR A 126 -10.42 12.66 -14.12
C THR A 126 -11.19 11.76 -13.15
N GLY A 127 -12.51 11.97 -13.01
CA GLY A 127 -13.37 11.16 -12.16
C GLY A 127 -13.42 9.69 -12.61
N ALA A 128 -13.61 9.47 -13.91
CA ALA A 128 -13.63 8.12 -14.47
C ALA A 128 -12.28 7.39 -14.31
N ALA A 129 -11.17 8.08 -14.58
CA ALA A 129 -9.83 7.52 -14.49
C ALA A 129 -9.43 7.18 -13.04
N THR A 130 -9.75 8.05 -12.08
CA THR A 130 -9.48 7.80 -10.66
C THR A 130 -10.38 6.70 -10.10
N GLY A 131 -11.66 6.68 -10.50
CA GLY A 131 -12.59 5.61 -10.15
C GLY A 131 -12.14 4.25 -10.70
N MET A 132 -11.69 4.20 -11.96
CA MET A 132 -11.12 2.99 -12.55
C MET A 132 -9.88 2.51 -11.80
N ASN A 133 -8.97 3.40 -11.41
CA ASN A 133 -7.80 3.04 -10.61
C ASN A 133 -8.20 2.47 -9.23
N ALA A 134 -9.23 3.04 -8.58
CA ALA A 134 -9.77 2.51 -7.33
C ALA A 134 -10.38 1.12 -7.51
N ASN A 135 -11.12 0.87 -8.59
CA ASN A 135 -11.69 -0.45 -8.90
C ASN A 135 -10.59 -1.48 -9.17
N ILE A 136 -9.57 -1.14 -9.94
CA ILE A 136 -8.41 -2.03 -10.19
C ILE A 136 -7.72 -2.40 -8.88
N ARG A 137 -7.57 -1.46 -7.96
CA ARG A 137 -7.03 -1.72 -6.62
C ARG A 137 -7.90 -2.68 -5.81
N THR A 138 -9.22 -2.54 -5.89
CA THR A 138 -10.16 -3.46 -5.22
C THR A 138 -10.11 -4.87 -5.82
N ILE A 139 -10.00 -4.98 -7.14
CA ILE A 139 -9.78 -6.26 -7.83
C ILE A 139 -8.46 -6.89 -7.37
N GLY A 140 -7.39 -6.11 -7.34
CA GLY A 140 -6.10 -6.55 -6.77
C GLY A 140 -6.27 -7.06 -5.34
N GLY A 141 -7.01 -6.33 -4.52
CA GLY A 141 -7.33 -6.71 -3.14
C GLY A 141 -8.01 -8.07 -3.02
N SER A 142 -9.00 -8.33 -3.85
CA SER A 142 -9.68 -9.64 -3.88
C SER A 142 -8.72 -10.77 -4.26
N ILE A 143 -7.88 -10.56 -5.27
CA ILE A 143 -6.86 -11.53 -5.69
C ILE A 143 -5.85 -11.78 -4.57
N GLY A 144 -5.30 -10.72 -3.98
CA GLY A 144 -4.31 -10.81 -2.91
C GLY A 144 -4.85 -11.54 -1.68
N THR A 145 -6.08 -11.21 -1.27
CA THR A 145 -6.74 -11.87 -0.13
C THR A 145 -7.02 -13.34 -0.42
N ALA A 146 -7.44 -13.69 -1.64
CA ALA A 146 -7.71 -15.07 -2.02
C ALA A 146 -6.42 -15.90 -2.02
N LEU A 147 -5.32 -15.38 -2.58
CA LEU A 147 -4.02 -16.04 -2.58
C LEU A 147 -3.48 -16.22 -1.15
N ALA A 148 -3.52 -15.18 -0.34
CA ALA A 148 -3.10 -15.23 1.06
C ALA A 148 -3.92 -16.26 1.86
N SER A 149 -5.24 -16.25 1.69
CA SER A 149 -6.13 -17.23 2.32
C SER A 149 -5.79 -18.67 1.90
N SER A 150 -5.53 -18.89 0.61
CA SER A 150 -5.15 -20.22 0.09
C SER A 150 -3.82 -20.71 0.69
N ILE A 151 -2.84 -19.81 0.83
CA ILE A 151 -1.53 -20.14 1.46
C ILE A 151 -1.75 -20.51 2.92
N ILE A 152 -2.45 -19.68 3.69
CA ILE A 152 -2.66 -19.91 5.13
C ILE A 152 -3.45 -21.20 5.38
N THR A 153 -4.50 -21.44 4.59
CA THR A 153 -5.32 -22.67 4.73
C THR A 153 -4.60 -23.93 4.23
N GLY A 154 -3.60 -23.77 3.36
CA GLY A 154 -2.73 -24.86 2.94
C GLY A 154 -1.73 -25.30 4.02
N HIS A 155 -1.51 -24.48 5.07
CA HIS A 155 -0.57 -24.74 6.16
C HIS A 155 -1.31 -24.82 7.49
N LEU A 156 -1.98 -25.96 7.73
CA LEU A 156 -2.69 -26.19 8.99
C LEU A 156 -1.88 -27.08 9.92
N GLN A 157 -1.91 -26.77 11.22
CA GLN A 157 -1.41 -27.62 12.28
C GLN A 157 -2.35 -28.82 12.52
N PRO A 158 -1.89 -29.90 13.16
CA PRO A 158 -2.77 -31.00 13.56
C PRO A 158 -3.97 -30.58 14.44
N SER A 159 -3.85 -29.43 15.10
CA SER A 159 -4.92 -28.79 15.89
C SER A 159 -6.03 -28.14 15.06
N GLY A 160 -5.83 -28.03 13.73
CA GLY A 160 -6.72 -27.28 12.82
C GLY A 160 -6.48 -25.77 12.79
N LEU A 161 -5.55 -25.27 13.62
CA LEU A 161 -5.13 -23.86 13.56
C LEU A 161 -4.15 -23.65 12.40
N PRO A 162 -4.13 -22.43 11.81
CA PRO A 162 -3.07 -22.08 10.85
C PRO A 162 -1.68 -22.25 11.45
N ALA A 163 -0.71 -22.68 10.66
CA ALA A 163 0.68 -22.72 11.05
C ALA A 163 1.35 -21.37 10.79
N GLU A 164 2.39 -21.05 11.56
CA GLU A 164 3.19 -19.84 11.37
C GLU A 164 3.76 -19.72 9.95
N ALA A 165 4.22 -20.85 9.39
CA ALA A 165 4.72 -20.92 8.02
C ALA A 165 3.73 -20.35 6.98
N GLY A 166 2.42 -20.58 7.15
CA GLY A 166 1.41 -20.01 6.25
C GLY A 166 1.35 -18.48 6.30
N PHE A 167 1.57 -17.88 7.46
CA PHE A 167 1.64 -16.42 7.59
C PHE A 167 2.96 -15.89 7.03
N VAL A 168 4.09 -16.54 7.29
CA VAL A 168 5.41 -16.17 6.74
C VAL A 168 5.37 -16.23 5.21
N ASP A 169 4.85 -17.30 4.61
CA ASP A 169 4.69 -17.41 3.16
C ASP A 169 3.75 -16.34 2.59
N THR A 170 2.72 -15.97 3.34
CA THR A 170 1.85 -14.83 2.98
C THR A 170 2.63 -13.51 3.01
N PHE A 171 3.46 -13.26 4.00
CA PHE A 171 4.31 -12.06 4.07
C PHE A 171 5.36 -12.03 2.94
N LEU A 172 5.91 -13.19 2.55
CA LEU A 172 6.74 -13.30 1.36
C LEU A 172 5.97 -12.98 0.07
N LEU A 173 4.73 -13.43 -0.06
CA LEU A 173 3.87 -13.05 -1.18
C LEU A 173 3.64 -11.52 -1.23
N LEU A 174 3.39 -10.89 -0.07
CA LEU A 174 3.26 -9.43 0.03
C LEU A 174 4.55 -8.73 -0.40
N SER A 175 5.70 -9.27 0.00
CA SER A 175 7.01 -8.76 -0.41
C SER A 175 7.21 -8.87 -1.92
N ALA A 176 6.77 -9.97 -2.54
CA ALA A 176 6.80 -10.14 -3.99
C ALA A 176 5.90 -9.11 -4.71
N PHE A 177 4.69 -8.86 -4.21
CA PHE A 177 3.81 -7.82 -4.75
C PHE A 177 4.43 -6.42 -4.63
N ALA A 178 5.02 -6.11 -3.48
CA ALA A 178 5.68 -4.83 -3.26
C ALA A 178 6.93 -4.67 -4.15
N ALA A 179 7.73 -5.71 -4.32
CA ALA A 179 8.89 -5.71 -5.22
C ALA A 179 8.46 -5.49 -6.68
N ALA A 180 7.43 -6.19 -7.14
CA ALA A 180 6.87 -5.98 -8.47
C ALA A 180 6.32 -4.55 -8.62
N ALA A 181 5.69 -3.99 -7.58
CA ALA A 181 5.23 -2.61 -7.58
C ALA A 181 6.39 -1.60 -7.70
N VAL A 182 7.52 -1.85 -7.02
CA VAL A 182 8.75 -1.04 -7.18
C VAL A 182 9.24 -1.07 -8.62
N LEU A 183 9.37 -2.25 -9.22
CA LEU A 183 9.83 -2.40 -10.61
C LEU A 183 8.91 -1.68 -11.59
N LEU A 184 7.60 -1.82 -11.43
CA LEU A 184 6.62 -1.12 -12.25
C LEU A 184 6.62 0.39 -12.01
N ALA A 185 6.83 0.83 -10.78
CA ALA A 185 6.93 2.26 -10.45
C ALA A 185 8.17 2.89 -11.10
N LEU A 186 9.29 2.19 -11.13
CA LEU A 186 10.50 2.63 -11.84
C LEU A 186 10.26 2.76 -13.35
N ALA A 187 9.45 1.86 -13.93
CA ALA A 187 9.10 1.88 -15.35
C ALA A 187 8.10 3.01 -15.72
N ILE A 188 7.46 3.68 -14.76
CA ILE A 188 6.58 4.82 -15.07
C ILE A 188 7.41 5.92 -15.75
N PRO A 189 7.00 6.44 -16.94
CA PRO A 189 7.69 7.57 -17.56
C PRO A 189 7.68 8.79 -16.63
N ALA A 190 8.80 9.51 -16.57
CA ALA A 190 8.83 10.78 -15.86
C ALA A 190 7.89 11.76 -16.59
N ALA A 191 6.95 12.38 -15.87
CA ALA A 191 6.08 13.39 -16.45
C ALA A 191 6.95 14.53 -17.04
N ARG A 192 6.81 14.81 -18.33
CA ARG A 192 7.38 16.01 -18.93
C ARG A 192 6.67 17.20 -18.28
N ARG A 193 7.40 18.08 -17.60
CA ARG A 193 6.89 19.37 -17.17
C ARG A 193 6.55 20.14 -18.46
N THR A 194 5.28 20.13 -18.86
CA THR A 194 4.82 21.09 -19.87
C THR A 194 4.87 22.45 -19.19
N PRO A 195 5.65 23.42 -19.71
CA PRO A 195 5.60 24.77 -19.18
C PRO A 195 4.15 25.25 -19.28
N VAL A 196 3.58 25.70 -18.18
CA VAL A 196 2.31 26.42 -18.20
C VAL A 196 2.54 27.62 -19.10
N ALA A 197 1.93 27.64 -20.28
CA ALA A 197 1.93 28.82 -21.12
C ALA A 197 1.29 29.94 -20.27
N VAL A 198 2.11 30.92 -19.91
CA VAL A 198 1.63 32.15 -19.29
C VAL A 198 0.73 32.80 -20.34
N VAL A 199 -0.58 32.73 -20.13
CA VAL A 199 -1.53 33.48 -20.93
C VAL A 199 -1.21 34.96 -20.66
N GLN A 200 -0.52 35.59 -21.62
CA GLN A 200 -0.33 37.02 -21.57
C GLN A 200 -1.74 37.64 -21.64
N PRO A 201 -2.09 38.59 -20.76
CA PRO A 201 -3.30 39.33 -20.90
C PRO A 201 -3.28 40.01 -22.28
N SER A 202 -4.31 39.74 -23.07
CA SER A 202 -4.49 40.45 -24.34
C SER A 202 -4.66 41.95 -24.03
N GLU A 203 -3.79 42.79 -24.55
CA GLU A 203 -3.83 44.27 -24.48
C GLU A 203 -5.00 44.88 -25.28
N GLU A 204 -6.04 44.13 -25.58
CA GLU A 204 -7.18 44.59 -26.43
C GLU A 204 -8.36 45.11 -25.60
N LEU A 205 -8.15 45.87 -24.57
CA LEU A 205 -9.25 46.54 -23.87
C LEU A 205 -8.92 48.00 -23.44
N VAL A 206 -8.09 48.71 -24.23
CA VAL A 206 -7.95 50.16 -24.08
C VAL A 206 -7.92 50.79 -25.50
N ALA A 207 -9.07 50.93 -26.13
CA ALA A 207 -9.34 51.86 -27.21
C ALA A 207 -10.80 52.27 -27.13
#